data_c8fab4b2f9aeeecef250775fcb6b18aa
#
_entry.id   c8fab4b2f9aeeecef250775fcb6b18aa
#
_cell.length_a   1.000
_cell.length_b   1.000
_cell.length_c   1.000
_cell.angle_alpha   90.00
_cell.angle_beta   90.00
_cell.angle_gamma   90.00
#
_symmetry.space_group_name_H-M   'P 1'
#
loop_
_entity.id
_entity.type
_entity.pdbx_description
1 polymer ?
#
loop_
_entity_poly.entity_id
_entity_poly.type
_entity_poly.pdbx_seq_one_letter_code
_entity_poly.pdbx_strand_id
1 'polypeptide(L)'
;MNELELKYGCNPNQKPSRIYMEDGSELPIKVLNGRPGYINFLDAFNGWQLVSELKKATGLPAATSFKHVSPAGAAVGLPLSDTLAKIYWVDDLGELSPLASAYARARGADRMSSFGDFISLSDVCDVDTAKLIKREVSDGVIAPGYEPEALEILKAKKKGNYNVIQIDPDYVPAPIEHKQVFGVTFEQGRNELKIDDDFFSNIVTENKELTEQAKIDLAISMITLKYTQSNSVCFVKDGQAIGIGAGQQSRIHCTRLAGGKADNWWLRQSPQVMNLPFVDGIRRADRDNAIDLYMGDDYMDVLADDAWPTIFKEKPEVFTREAKREWLDKLTDVALGSDAFFPFGDNIERAHKSGVKYIAQPGGSVRDDNVIATCNKYDMVMSFTGIRLFHH
;
A
#
# COMPACT_ATOMS: atom_id res chain seq x y z
N MET A 1 -10.53 14.87 -25.38
CA MET A 1 -10.17 13.56 -26.00
C MET A 1 -11.13 12.52 -25.48
N ASN A 2 -11.91 11.89 -26.35
CA ASN A 2 -13.01 10.98 -25.97
C ASN A 2 -12.56 9.52 -25.88
N GLU A 3 -11.43 9.20 -26.49
CA GLU A 3 -10.83 7.87 -26.42
C GLU A 3 -9.32 7.95 -26.57
N LEU A 4 -8.65 6.90 -26.11
CA LEU A 4 -7.21 6.72 -26.25
C LEU A 4 -6.94 5.29 -26.70
N GLU A 5 -6.35 5.12 -27.87
CA GLU A 5 -5.89 3.82 -28.36
C GLU A 5 -4.66 3.37 -27.57
N LEU A 6 -4.64 2.10 -27.17
CA LEU A 6 -3.54 1.48 -26.43
C LEU A 6 -2.81 0.48 -27.31
N LYS A 7 -1.55 0.24 -27.02
CA LYS A 7 -0.72 -0.69 -27.80
C LYS A 7 -1.28 -2.12 -27.79
N TYR A 8 -1.79 -2.56 -26.65
CA TYR A 8 -2.47 -3.83 -26.40
C TYR A 8 -3.20 -3.77 -25.06
N GLY A 9 -4.02 -4.77 -24.77
CA GLY A 9 -4.72 -4.90 -23.49
C GLY A 9 -3.81 -5.39 -22.36
N CYS A 10 -4.27 -6.35 -21.55
CA CYS A 10 -3.43 -6.93 -20.49
C CYS A 10 -2.19 -7.63 -21.05
N ASN A 11 -2.28 -8.20 -22.25
CA ASN A 11 -1.20 -8.94 -22.89
C ASN A 11 -0.99 -8.51 -24.35
N PRO A 12 0.23 -8.70 -24.90
CA PRO A 12 0.54 -8.25 -26.28
C PRO A 12 -0.35 -8.81 -27.39
N ASN A 13 -0.95 -9.98 -27.19
CA ASN A 13 -1.87 -10.60 -28.14
C ASN A 13 -3.31 -10.05 -28.04
N GLN A 14 -3.63 -9.28 -27.01
CA GLN A 14 -4.98 -8.75 -26.79
C GLN A 14 -5.14 -7.40 -27.49
N LYS A 15 -5.40 -7.46 -28.79
CA LYS A 15 -5.61 -6.32 -29.69
C LYS A 15 -6.93 -6.46 -30.47
N PRO A 16 -7.60 -5.35 -30.78
CA PRO A 16 -7.29 -3.96 -30.43
C PRO A 16 -7.49 -3.65 -28.96
N SER A 17 -6.97 -2.48 -28.51
CA SER A 17 -7.13 -2.02 -27.13
C SER A 17 -7.31 -0.51 -27.09
N ARG A 18 -8.24 -0.04 -26.24
CA ARG A 18 -8.49 1.40 -26.02
C ARG A 18 -9.15 1.63 -24.67
N ILE A 19 -9.07 2.85 -24.21
CA ILE A 19 -9.93 3.36 -23.12
C ILE A 19 -10.83 4.46 -23.66
N TYR A 20 -12.06 4.53 -23.21
CA TYR A 20 -13.06 5.52 -23.65
C TYR A 20 -14.18 5.63 -22.62
N MET A 21 -14.99 6.71 -22.70
CA MET A 21 -16.19 6.89 -21.89
C MET A 21 -17.39 6.31 -22.63
N GLU A 22 -18.19 5.45 -21.96
CA GLU A 22 -19.40 4.83 -22.54
C GLU A 22 -20.42 5.86 -23.05
N ASP A 23 -20.52 7.01 -22.37
CA ASP A 23 -21.44 8.10 -22.74
C ASP A 23 -20.89 9.01 -23.85
N GLY A 24 -19.71 8.73 -24.36
CA GLY A 24 -19.04 9.52 -25.40
C GLY A 24 -18.44 10.83 -24.91
N SER A 25 -18.44 11.10 -23.62
CA SER A 25 -17.80 12.27 -23.05
C SER A 25 -16.27 12.21 -23.14
N GLU A 26 -15.61 13.29 -22.79
CA GLU A 26 -14.15 13.32 -22.73
C GLU A 26 -13.63 12.48 -21.56
N LEU A 27 -12.46 11.85 -21.76
CA LEU A 27 -11.72 11.19 -20.70
C LEU A 27 -11.36 12.18 -19.59
N PRO A 28 -11.49 11.82 -18.29
CA PRO A 28 -11.20 12.71 -17.19
C PRO A 28 -9.69 12.89 -16.93
N ILE A 29 -8.86 12.58 -17.92
CA ILE A 29 -7.40 12.61 -17.82
C ILE A 29 -6.76 13.28 -19.03
N LYS A 30 -5.50 13.72 -18.80
CA LYS A 30 -4.57 14.09 -19.86
C LYS A 30 -3.26 13.33 -19.65
N VAL A 31 -2.74 12.70 -20.70
CA VAL A 31 -1.40 12.10 -20.68
C VAL A 31 -0.40 13.19 -21.02
N LEU A 32 0.38 13.63 -20.03
CA LEU A 32 1.35 14.71 -20.19
C LEU A 32 2.68 14.20 -20.74
N ASN A 33 3.00 12.94 -20.54
CA ASN A 33 4.23 12.31 -21.04
C ASN A 33 4.06 10.78 -21.05
N GLY A 34 4.81 10.12 -21.93
CA GLY A 34 4.82 8.67 -22.05
C GLY A 34 3.63 8.08 -22.82
N ARG A 35 3.49 6.77 -22.74
CA ARG A 35 2.39 6.00 -23.32
C ARG A 35 1.92 4.94 -22.33
N PRO A 36 1.07 5.30 -21.36
CA PRO A 36 0.59 4.35 -20.37
C PRO A 36 -0.17 3.20 -21.06
N GLY A 37 0.02 1.99 -20.55
CA GLY A 37 -0.66 0.81 -21.01
C GLY A 37 -1.97 0.54 -20.26
N TYR A 38 -2.63 -0.52 -20.66
CA TYR A 38 -3.91 -0.96 -20.11
C TYR A 38 -3.85 -1.14 -18.58
N ILE A 39 -2.86 -1.88 -18.08
CA ILE A 39 -2.70 -2.13 -16.64
C ILE A 39 -2.31 -0.83 -15.90
N ASN A 40 -1.48 0.02 -16.53
CA ASN A 40 -1.12 1.32 -15.94
C ASN A 40 -2.37 2.18 -15.65
N PHE A 41 -3.34 2.20 -16.57
CA PHE A 41 -4.59 2.93 -16.36
C PHE A 41 -5.47 2.30 -15.29
N LEU A 42 -5.51 0.97 -15.18
CA LEU A 42 -6.21 0.30 -14.07
C LEU A 42 -5.59 0.70 -12.72
N ASP A 43 -4.27 0.67 -12.62
CA ASP A 43 -3.55 1.13 -11.43
C ASP A 43 -3.82 2.61 -11.13
N ALA A 44 -3.73 3.47 -12.15
CA ALA A 44 -3.92 4.91 -12.01
C ALA A 44 -5.31 5.26 -11.50
N PHE A 45 -6.37 4.70 -12.08
CA PHE A 45 -7.74 5.04 -11.70
C PHE A 45 -8.13 4.46 -10.34
N ASN A 46 -7.67 3.27 -9.99
CA ASN A 46 -7.87 2.72 -8.65
C ASN A 46 -7.07 3.49 -7.59
N GLY A 47 -5.81 3.78 -7.89
CA GLY A 47 -4.96 4.54 -6.99
C GLY A 47 -5.44 5.98 -6.75
N TRP A 48 -5.92 6.66 -7.79
CA TRP A 48 -6.52 7.99 -7.65
C TRP A 48 -7.71 8.00 -6.69
N GLN A 49 -8.62 7.05 -6.84
CA GLN A 49 -9.78 6.93 -5.94
C GLN A 49 -9.32 6.73 -4.49
N LEU A 50 -8.34 5.85 -4.27
CA LEU A 50 -7.79 5.58 -2.95
C LEU A 50 -7.22 6.84 -2.30
N VAL A 51 -6.31 7.56 -2.96
CA VAL A 51 -5.68 8.74 -2.38
C VAL A 51 -6.66 9.90 -2.21
N SER A 52 -7.63 10.04 -3.11
CA SER A 52 -8.70 11.04 -2.99
C SER A 52 -9.56 10.81 -1.74
N GLU A 53 -9.92 9.56 -1.45
CA GLU A 53 -10.65 9.20 -0.23
C GLU A 53 -9.80 9.39 1.04
N LEU A 54 -8.52 9.02 1.02
CA LEU A 54 -7.62 9.24 2.15
C LEU A 54 -7.50 10.73 2.48
N LYS A 55 -7.33 11.58 1.46
CA LYS A 55 -7.28 13.05 1.65
C LYS A 55 -8.56 13.57 2.28
N LYS A 56 -9.72 13.14 1.79
CA LYS A 56 -11.03 13.55 2.32
C LYS A 56 -11.23 13.09 3.77
N ALA A 57 -10.82 11.88 4.10
CA ALA A 57 -10.99 11.30 5.43
C ALA A 57 -10.05 11.90 6.47
N THR A 58 -8.81 12.23 6.10
CA THR A 58 -7.76 12.63 7.05
C THR A 58 -7.41 14.11 6.98
N GLY A 59 -7.74 14.80 5.90
CA GLY A 59 -7.31 16.19 5.64
C GLY A 59 -5.83 16.32 5.27
N LEU A 60 -5.10 15.21 5.17
CA LEU A 60 -3.67 15.18 4.88
C LEU A 60 -3.41 14.78 3.43
N PRO A 61 -2.33 15.28 2.79
CA PRO A 61 -1.90 14.73 1.51
C PRO A 61 -1.67 13.24 1.60
N ALA A 62 -2.04 12.52 0.56
CA ALA A 62 -1.96 11.06 0.51
C ALA A 62 -1.28 10.57 -0.76
N ALA A 63 -0.65 9.42 -0.68
CA ALA A 63 -0.02 8.74 -1.80
C ALA A 63 -0.23 7.22 -1.70
N THR A 64 -0.21 6.57 -2.84
CA THR A 64 -0.19 5.11 -2.92
C THR A 64 0.77 4.62 -3.98
N SER A 65 1.32 3.44 -3.74
CA SER A 65 2.14 2.67 -4.66
C SER A 65 1.31 1.47 -5.11
N PHE A 66 0.95 1.43 -6.39
CA PHE A 66 0.11 0.38 -6.97
C PHE A 66 0.92 -0.59 -7.82
N LYS A 67 0.60 -1.86 -7.75
CA LYS A 67 1.16 -2.89 -8.61
C LYS A 67 0.15 -4.01 -8.82
N HIS A 68 -0.02 -4.45 -10.10
CA HIS A 68 -0.99 -5.48 -10.46
C HIS A 68 -2.40 -5.21 -9.91
N VAL A 69 -2.85 -3.95 -10.06
CA VAL A 69 -4.21 -3.49 -9.71
C VAL A 69 -4.54 -3.65 -8.22
N SER A 70 -3.52 -3.58 -7.37
CA SER A 70 -3.67 -3.53 -5.91
C SER A 70 -2.61 -2.63 -5.30
N PRO A 71 -2.90 -1.97 -4.17
CA PRO A 71 -1.89 -1.17 -3.49
C PRO A 71 -0.84 -2.07 -2.84
N ALA A 72 0.43 -1.79 -3.08
CA ALA A 72 1.56 -2.31 -2.31
C ALA A 72 1.76 -1.51 -1.02
N GLY A 73 1.34 -0.25 -1.03
CA GLY A 73 1.37 0.65 0.10
C GLY A 73 0.46 1.86 -0.10
N ALA A 74 0.03 2.44 1.01
CA ALA A 74 -0.77 3.66 1.04
C ALA A 74 -0.47 4.42 2.33
N ALA A 75 -0.40 5.75 2.26
CA ALA A 75 -0.04 6.55 3.42
C ALA A 75 -0.51 8.00 3.30
N VAL A 76 -0.54 8.67 4.44
CA VAL A 76 -0.76 10.11 4.54
C VAL A 76 0.54 10.84 4.92
N GLY A 77 0.60 12.13 4.62
CA GLY A 77 1.81 12.94 4.75
C GLY A 77 2.12 13.36 6.19
N LEU A 78 2.67 12.45 6.96
CA LEU A 78 3.20 12.71 8.30
C LEU A 78 4.74 12.78 8.25
N PRO A 79 5.38 13.58 9.13
CA PRO A 79 6.83 13.66 9.20
C PRO A 79 7.48 12.28 9.41
N LEU A 80 8.63 12.07 8.78
CA LEU A 80 9.42 10.85 8.97
C LEU A 80 10.34 10.99 10.19
N SER A 81 10.46 9.92 10.98
CA SER A 81 11.56 9.79 11.95
C SER A 81 12.88 9.57 11.20
N ASP A 82 14.01 9.80 11.89
CA ASP A 82 15.33 9.51 11.32
C ASP A 82 15.46 8.05 10.89
N THR A 83 14.90 7.13 11.66
CA THR A 83 14.90 5.70 11.33
C THR A 83 14.12 5.41 10.07
N LEU A 84 12.90 5.95 9.94
CA LEU A 84 12.09 5.76 8.72
C LEU A 84 12.75 6.42 7.50
N ALA A 85 13.34 7.60 7.66
CA ALA A 85 14.06 8.24 6.56
C ALA A 85 15.22 7.37 6.05
N LYS A 86 15.94 6.70 6.96
CA LYS A 86 17.02 5.77 6.60
C LYS A 86 16.52 4.54 5.87
N ILE A 87 15.52 3.84 6.41
CA ILE A 87 15.01 2.61 5.79
C ILE A 87 14.27 2.86 4.48
N TYR A 88 13.79 4.08 4.25
CA TYR A 88 13.15 4.50 3.00
C TYR A 88 14.13 5.13 2.00
N TRP A 89 15.41 5.17 2.32
CA TRP A 89 16.48 5.74 1.48
C TRP A 89 16.24 7.20 1.10
N VAL A 90 15.73 8.00 2.03
CA VAL A 90 15.45 9.44 1.84
C VAL A 90 16.14 10.34 2.86
N ASP A 91 17.00 9.79 3.70
CA ASP A 91 17.74 10.53 4.73
C ASP A 91 18.71 11.59 4.19
N ASP A 92 19.08 11.47 2.92
CA ASP A 92 19.92 12.45 2.20
C ASP A 92 19.13 13.61 1.58
N LEU A 93 17.81 13.60 1.63
CA LEU A 93 16.95 14.62 0.99
C LEU A 93 16.56 15.78 1.92
N GLY A 94 16.94 15.72 3.19
CA GLY A 94 16.50 16.69 4.18
C GLY A 94 15.02 16.54 4.54
N GLU A 95 14.39 17.63 4.98
CA GLU A 95 12.97 17.66 5.28
C GLU A 95 12.15 17.53 4.01
N LEU A 96 11.25 16.56 3.97
CA LEU A 96 10.35 16.31 2.84
C LEU A 96 9.05 17.10 3.00
N SER A 97 8.47 17.54 1.88
CA SER A 97 7.09 18.03 1.87
C SER A 97 6.12 16.96 2.36
N PRO A 98 4.92 17.33 2.86
CA PRO A 98 3.92 16.34 3.28
C PRO A 98 3.57 15.32 2.20
N LEU A 99 3.46 15.74 0.93
CA LEU A 99 3.17 14.83 -0.18
C LEU A 99 4.34 13.86 -0.44
N ALA A 100 5.57 14.36 -0.43
CA ALA A 100 6.77 13.53 -0.56
C ALA A 100 6.89 12.53 0.58
N SER A 101 6.60 12.94 1.82
CA SER A 101 6.54 12.04 2.98
C SER A 101 5.48 10.96 2.81
N ALA A 102 4.30 11.30 2.29
CA ALA A 102 3.25 10.33 2.00
C ALA A 102 3.75 9.26 1.02
N TYR A 103 4.40 9.65 -0.06
CA TYR A 103 4.93 8.66 -1.01
C TYR A 103 6.09 7.85 -0.45
N ALA A 104 7.01 8.47 0.27
CA ALA A 104 8.10 7.76 0.93
C ALA A 104 7.57 6.65 1.87
N ARG A 105 6.51 6.94 2.62
CA ARG A 105 5.82 5.98 3.48
C ARG A 105 5.07 4.90 2.70
N ALA A 106 4.32 5.28 1.68
CA ALA A 106 3.54 4.35 0.86
C ALA A 106 4.45 3.34 0.14
N ARG A 107 5.54 3.81 -0.47
CA ARG A 107 6.51 2.95 -1.14
C ARG A 107 7.37 2.17 -0.15
N GLY A 108 7.81 2.85 0.90
CA GLY A 108 8.80 2.35 1.84
C GLY A 108 8.35 1.17 2.67
N ALA A 109 7.05 1.03 2.90
CA ALA A 109 6.50 -0.07 3.69
C ALA A 109 6.73 -1.44 3.03
N ASP A 110 6.68 -1.51 1.70
CA ASP A 110 6.95 -2.73 0.93
C ASP A 110 7.72 -2.38 -0.33
N ARG A 111 9.02 -2.18 -0.19
CA ARG A 111 9.90 -1.77 -1.28
C ARG A 111 10.04 -2.84 -2.35
N MET A 112 9.91 -4.12 -1.98
CA MET A 112 9.97 -5.24 -2.93
C MET A 112 8.78 -5.22 -3.90
N SER A 113 7.57 -5.09 -3.36
CA SER A 113 6.35 -5.04 -4.19
C SER A 113 6.20 -3.71 -4.93
N SER A 114 6.80 -2.63 -4.44
CA SER A 114 6.73 -1.31 -5.06
C SER A 114 7.72 -1.10 -6.21
N PHE A 115 8.62 -2.02 -6.44
CA PHE A 115 9.55 -1.96 -7.57
C PHE A 115 8.79 -2.03 -8.91
N GLY A 116 8.84 -0.96 -9.70
CA GLY A 116 8.07 -0.83 -10.93
C GLY A 116 6.60 -0.47 -10.69
N ASP A 117 6.32 0.30 -9.65
CA ASP A 117 4.97 0.72 -9.26
C ASP A 117 4.34 1.75 -10.22
N PHE A 118 3.03 1.95 -10.04
CA PHE A 118 2.31 3.13 -10.52
C PHE A 118 1.89 3.97 -9.32
N ILE A 119 2.24 5.25 -9.32
CA ILE A 119 2.09 6.15 -8.18
C ILE A 119 0.82 6.98 -8.34
N SER A 120 0.04 7.12 -7.26
CA SER A 120 -1.06 8.08 -7.21
C SER A 120 -0.83 9.08 -6.09
N LEU A 121 -1.07 10.36 -6.39
CA LEU A 121 -0.88 11.49 -5.48
C LEU A 121 -2.19 12.26 -5.35
N SER A 122 -2.61 12.58 -4.13
CA SER A 122 -3.85 13.29 -3.88
C SER A 122 -3.81 14.77 -4.24
N ASP A 123 -2.62 15.36 -4.22
CA ASP A 123 -2.37 16.80 -4.40
C ASP A 123 -1.47 17.04 -5.60
N VAL A 124 -1.36 18.30 -6.00
CA VAL A 124 -0.42 18.75 -7.03
C VAL A 124 0.99 18.25 -6.67
N CYS A 125 1.62 17.55 -7.60
CA CYS A 125 2.97 17.02 -7.41
C CYS A 125 3.97 18.17 -7.31
N ASP A 126 4.59 18.29 -6.15
CA ASP A 126 5.63 19.28 -5.88
C ASP A 126 7.02 18.77 -6.29
N VAL A 127 8.00 19.67 -6.23
CA VAL A 127 9.39 19.36 -6.62
C VAL A 127 10.02 18.31 -5.73
N ASP A 128 9.77 18.33 -4.42
CA ASP A 128 10.29 17.34 -3.49
C ASP A 128 9.80 15.93 -3.84
N THR A 129 8.52 15.79 -4.13
CA THR A 129 7.92 14.52 -4.55
C THR A 129 8.52 14.04 -5.88
N ALA A 130 8.67 14.92 -6.85
CA ALA A 130 9.27 14.59 -8.15
C ALA A 130 10.74 14.13 -7.99
N LYS A 131 11.52 14.77 -7.15
CA LYS A 131 12.91 14.37 -6.85
C LYS A 131 12.98 12.98 -6.21
N LEU A 132 12.05 12.65 -5.33
CA LEU A 132 11.96 11.33 -4.74
C LEU A 132 11.59 10.28 -5.80
N ILE A 133 10.57 10.53 -6.61
CA ILE A 133 10.14 9.63 -7.69
C ILE A 133 11.27 9.39 -8.69
N LYS A 134 12.04 10.43 -9.02
CA LYS A 134 13.15 10.35 -9.98
C LYS A 134 14.13 9.23 -9.67
N ARG A 135 14.41 8.96 -8.40
CA ARG A 135 15.42 7.98 -7.95
C ARG A 135 14.90 6.56 -7.83
N GLU A 136 13.59 6.34 -7.97
CA GLU A 136 12.95 5.04 -7.78
C GLU A 136 12.59 4.40 -9.11
N VAL A 137 12.56 3.06 -9.16
CA VAL A 137 12.06 2.32 -10.32
C VAL A 137 10.54 2.32 -10.26
N SER A 138 9.92 3.00 -11.23
CA SER A 138 8.49 3.26 -11.29
C SER A 138 8.03 3.33 -12.74
N ASP A 139 6.78 2.94 -13.01
CA ASP A 139 6.21 2.95 -14.36
C ASP A 139 5.51 4.26 -14.69
N GLY A 140 4.97 4.94 -13.71
CA GLY A 140 4.26 6.19 -13.94
C GLY A 140 3.64 6.79 -12.70
N VAL A 141 2.99 7.94 -12.88
CA VAL A 141 2.34 8.70 -11.82
C VAL A 141 1.06 9.37 -12.33
N ILE A 142 0.05 9.44 -11.47
CA ILE A 142 -1.16 10.23 -11.66
C ILE A 142 -1.31 11.22 -10.52
N ALA A 143 -1.64 12.47 -10.84
CA ALA A 143 -1.89 13.55 -9.90
C ALA A 143 -2.85 14.57 -10.50
N PRO A 144 -3.51 15.42 -9.67
CA PRO A 144 -4.41 16.46 -10.16
C PRO A 144 -3.67 17.60 -10.91
N GLY A 145 -2.36 17.69 -10.72
CA GLY A 145 -1.52 18.67 -11.39
C GLY A 145 -0.06 18.45 -11.02
N TYR A 146 0.81 19.25 -11.63
CA TYR A 146 2.25 19.18 -11.43
C TYR A 146 2.83 20.59 -11.41
N GLU A 147 3.67 20.90 -10.43
CA GLU A 147 4.47 22.11 -10.49
C GLU A 147 5.37 22.05 -11.74
N PRO A 148 5.64 23.19 -12.43
CA PRO A 148 6.40 23.17 -13.69
C PRO A 148 7.75 22.47 -13.60
N GLU A 149 8.54 22.72 -12.55
CA GLU A 149 9.83 22.07 -12.33
C GLU A 149 9.66 20.58 -12.04
N ALA A 150 8.65 20.20 -11.25
CA ALA A 150 8.33 18.81 -10.96
C ALA A 150 8.00 18.03 -12.25
N LEU A 151 7.22 18.64 -13.13
CA LEU A 151 6.85 18.02 -14.41
C LEU A 151 8.09 17.78 -15.30
N GLU A 152 9.01 18.75 -15.37
CA GLU A 152 10.25 18.60 -16.14
C GLU A 152 11.14 17.46 -15.57
N ILE A 153 11.25 17.35 -14.25
CA ILE A 153 11.98 16.25 -13.59
C ILE A 153 11.38 14.90 -13.99
N LEU A 154 10.06 14.77 -13.93
CA LEU A 154 9.37 13.53 -14.25
C LEU A 154 9.44 13.16 -15.73
N LYS A 155 9.30 14.13 -16.62
CA LYS A 155 9.41 13.93 -18.07
C LYS A 155 10.79 13.42 -18.51
N ALA A 156 11.84 13.80 -17.80
CA ALA A 156 13.21 13.36 -18.10
C ALA A 156 13.49 11.90 -17.68
N LYS A 157 12.67 11.33 -16.81
CA LYS A 157 12.82 9.96 -16.31
C LYS A 157 12.57 8.94 -17.43
N LYS A 158 13.22 7.76 -17.35
CA LYS A 158 13.15 6.70 -18.38
C LYS A 158 13.50 7.20 -19.79
N LYS A 159 14.54 8.02 -19.90
CA LYS A 159 14.97 8.60 -21.19
C LYS A 159 13.83 9.37 -21.91
N GLY A 160 12.99 10.05 -21.14
CA GLY A 160 11.87 10.83 -21.66
C GLY A 160 10.57 10.07 -21.84
N ASN A 161 10.49 8.82 -21.43
CA ASN A 161 9.31 7.96 -21.64
C ASN A 161 8.51 7.66 -20.37
N TYR A 162 8.80 8.30 -19.25
CA TYR A 162 8.05 8.09 -18.01
C TYR A 162 6.59 8.48 -18.18
N ASN A 163 5.67 7.66 -17.67
CA ASN A 163 4.24 7.92 -17.79
C ASN A 163 3.78 8.96 -16.77
N VAL A 164 3.29 10.09 -17.24
CA VAL A 164 2.76 11.17 -16.40
C VAL A 164 1.33 11.47 -16.82
N ILE A 165 0.40 11.24 -15.91
CA ILE A 165 -1.04 11.43 -16.12
C ILE A 165 -1.55 12.53 -15.20
N GLN A 166 -2.32 13.47 -15.77
CA GLN A 166 -3.08 14.45 -15.00
C GLN A 166 -4.55 14.05 -14.97
N ILE A 167 -5.13 13.98 -13.77
CA ILE A 167 -6.55 13.70 -13.55
C ILE A 167 -7.29 15.00 -13.28
N ASP A 168 -8.52 15.09 -13.78
CA ASP A 168 -9.47 16.12 -13.34
C ASP A 168 -9.97 15.76 -11.92
N PRO A 169 -9.59 16.51 -10.89
CA PRO A 169 -9.95 16.17 -9.50
C PRO A 169 -11.45 16.33 -9.21
N ASP A 170 -12.17 17.06 -10.06
CA ASP A 170 -13.60 17.32 -9.88
C ASP A 170 -14.49 16.30 -10.61
N TYR A 171 -13.88 15.41 -11.40
CA TYR A 171 -14.63 14.37 -12.10
C TYR A 171 -15.23 13.37 -11.11
N VAL A 172 -16.53 13.11 -11.29
CA VAL A 172 -17.27 12.10 -10.52
C VAL A 172 -17.80 11.05 -11.49
N PRO A 173 -17.43 9.78 -11.31
CA PRO A 173 -17.96 8.69 -12.13
C PRO A 173 -19.48 8.55 -12.03
N ALA A 174 -20.09 7.96 -13.06
CA ALA A 174 -21.51 7.60 -13.00
C ALA A 174 -21.80 6.68 -11.80
N PRO A 175 -23.01 6.75 -11.22
CA PRO A 175 -23.34 5.94 -10.03
C PRO A 175 -23.46 4.44 -10.32
N ILE A 176 -23.57 4.07 -11.58
CA ILE A 176 -23.67 2.67 -12.05
C ILE A 176 -22.40 2.34 -12.84
N GLU A 177 -21.82 1.19 -12.54
CA GLU A 177 -20.62 0.69 -13.25
C GLU A 177 -20.87 -0.67 -13.89
N HIS A 178 -20.17 -0.95 -14.97
CA HIS A 178 -20.28 -2.16 -15.77
C HIS A 178 -18.97 -2.93 -15.85
N LYS A 179 -19.07 -4.23 -15.90
CA LYS A 179 -17.97 -5.14 -16.18
C LYS A 179 -18.43 -6.26 -17.10
N GLN A 180 -17.59 -6.64 -18.06
CA GLN A 180 -17.91 -7.74 -18.96
C GLN A 180 -17.04 -8.97 -18.68
N VAL A 181 -17.68 -10.14 -18.58
CA VAL A 181 -17.02 -11.44 -18.45
C VAL A 181 -17.75 -12.40 -19.40
N PHE A 182 -17.02 -13.04 -20.28
CA PHE A 182 -17.58 -13.96 -21.29
C PHE A 182 -18.73 -13.36 -22.11
N GLY A 183 -18.64 -12.07 -22.44
CA GLY A 183 -19.67 -11.32 -23.15
C GLY A 183 -20.91 -10.96 -22.35
N VAL A 184 -21.01 -11.42 -21.09
CA VAL A 184 -22.08 -11.04 -20.15
C VAL A 184 -21.69 -9.75 -19.45
N THR A 185 -22.58 -8.77 -19.50
CA THR A 185 -22.40 -7.51 -18.79
C THR A 185 -22.94 -7.62 -17.38
N PHE A 186 -22.07 -7.34 -16.39
CA PHE A 186 -22.41 -7.17 -14.98
C PHE A 186 -22.61 -5.71 -14.72
N GLU A 187 -23.68 -5.37 -13.99
CA GLU A 187 -24.03 -4.01 -13.60
C GLU A 187 -24.20 -3.94 -12.09
N GLN A 188 -23.62 -2.91 -11.48
CA GLN A 188 -23.79 -2.65 -10.05
C GLN A 188 -23.67 -1.16 -9.75
N GLY A 189 -24.20 -0.74 -8.61
CA GLY A 189 -23.89 0.59 -8.06
C GLY A 189 -22.43 0.69 -7.70
N ARG A 190 -21.82 1.84 -7.98
CA ARG A 190 -20.45 2.14 -7.56
C ARG A 190 -20.37 2.14 -6.04
N ASN A 191 -19.28 1.64 -5.48
CA ASN A 191 -19.10 1.65 -4.03
C ASN A 191 -18.80 3.08 -3.52
N GLU A 192 -19.85 3.78 -3.08
CA GLU A 192 -19.80 5.14 -2.55
C GLU A 192 -19.81 5.21 -1.03
N LEU A 193 -19.56 4.06 -0.37
CA LEU A 193 -19.52 3.99 1.09
C LEU A 193 -18.45 4.93 1.64
N LYS A 194 -18.87 5.81 2.57
CA LYS A 194 -17.95 6.70 3.29
C LYS A 194 -17.42 6.00 4.53
N ILE A 195 -16.11 6.07 4.70
CA ILE A 195 -15.43 5.55 5.88
C ILE A 195 -15.06 6.74 6.76
N ASP A 196 -15.94 7.05 7.69
CA ASP A 196 -15.85 8.15 8.66
C ASP A 196 -15.83 7.60 10.10
N ASP A 197 -15.89 8.48 11.09
CA ASP A 197 -15.85 8.08 12.51
C ASP A 197 -17.02 7.17 12.90
N ASP A 198 -18.21 7.40 12.32
CA ASP A 198 -19.41 6.60 12.61
C ASP A 198 -19.23 5.14 12.11
N PHE A 199 -18.41 4.94 11.10
CA PHE A 199 -18.10 3.62 10.56
C PHE A 199 -17.48 2.68 11.59
N PHE A 200 -16.77 3.22 12.59
CA PHE A 200 -16.10 2.47 13.66
C PHE A 200 -16.81 2.52 15.00
N SER A 201 -18.04 3.04 15.07
CA SER A 201 -18.73 3.31 16.34
C SER A 201 -19.18 2.06 17.10
N ASN A 202 -19.41 0.93 16.41
CA ASN A 202 -19.86 -0.32 17.03
C ASN A 202 -18.72 -1.17 17.56
N ILE A 203 -18.19 -0.79 18.73
CA ILE A 203 -17.11 -1.53 19.38
C ILE A 203 -17.69 -2.69 20.18
N VAL A 204 -17.28 -3.92 19.86
CA VAL A 204 -17.84 -5.17 20.39
C VAL A 204 -16.98 -5.84 21.47
N THR A 205 -15.77 -5.36 21.69
CA THR A 205 -14.84 -5.87 22.70
C THR A 205 -15.06 -5.20 24.07
N GLU A 206 -14.50 -5.79 25.14
CA GLU A 206 -14.55 -5.21 26.49
C GLU A 206 -13.83 -3.88 26.56
N ASN A 207 -12.63 -3.78 25.99
CA ASN A 207 -11.93 -2.51 25.81
C ASN A 207 -12.63 -1.69 24.73
N LYS A 208 -13.07 -0.49 25.10
CA LYS A 208 -13.80 0.44 24.21
C LYS A 208 -12.96 1.63 23.77
N GLU A 209 -11.71 1.70 24.21
CA GLU A 209 -10.87 2.89 24.03
C GLU A 209 -10.22 2.90 22.64
N LEU A 210 -10.76 3.73 21.76
CA LEU A 210 -10.26 3.96 20.42
C LEU A 210 -9.66 5.36 20.35
N THR A 211 -8.32 5.46 20.28
CA THR A 211 -7.62 6.74 20.20
C THR A 211 -7.85 7.43 18.86
N GLU A 212 -7.62 8.74 18.79
CA GLU A 212 -7.75 9.48 17.52
C GLU A 212 -6.78 8.95 16.45
N GLN A 213 -5.56 8.62 16.83
CA GLN A 213 -4.61 8.00 15.89
C GLN A 213 -5.09 6.63 15.39
N ALA A 214 -5.67 5.82 16.27
CA ALA A 214 -6.23 4.53 15.89
C ALA A 214 -7.39 4.66 14.90
N LYS A 215 -8.25 5.67 15.06
CA LYS A 215 -9.33 5.95 14.10
C LYS A 215 -8.78 6.31 12.73
N ILE A 216 -7.76 7.17 12.68
CA ILE A 216 -7.08 7.53 11.43
C ILE A 216 -6.48 6.28 10.79
N ASP A 217 -5.78 5.46 11.55
CA ASP A 217 -5.12 4.26 11.04
C ASP A 217 -6.14 3.22 10.55
N LEU A 218 -7.25 3.02 11.26
CA LEU A 218 -8.34 2.16 10.81
C LEU A 218 -9.01 2.70 9.54
N ALA A 219 -9.19 4.02 9.43
CA ALA A 219 -9.73 4.63 8.21
C ALA A 219 -8.79 4.40 7.02
N ILE A 220 -7.49 4.58 7.19
CA ILE A 220 -6.50 4.27 6.15
C ILE A 220 -6.58 2.80 5.75
N SER A 221 -6.66 1.89 6.72
CA SER A 221 -6.77 0.46 6.46
C SER A 221 -8.01 0.14 5.61
N MET A 222 -9.19 0.57 6.03
CA MET A 222 -10.44 0.22 5.36
C MET A 222 -10.60 0.92 4.00
N ILE A 223 -10.16 2.17 3.84
CA ILE A 223 -10.14 2.85 2.55
C ILE A 223 -9.20 2.12 1.57
N THR A 224 -8.02 1.72 2.03
CA THR A 224 -7.08 0.95 1.23
C THR A 224 -7.71 -0.35 0.72
N LEU A 225 -8.48 -1.05 1.56
CA LEU A 225 -9.13 -2.30 1.20
C LEU A 225 -10.25 -2.14 0.17
N LYS A 226 -10.90 -0.98 0.09
CA LYS A 226 -11.89 -0.70 -0.98
C LYS A 226 -11.30 -0.86 -2.38
N TYR A 227 -9.98 -0.71 -2.53
CA TYR A 227 -9.26 -0.74 -3.80
C TYR A 227 -8.22 -1.87 -3.87
N THR A 228 -8.36 -2.86 -3.00
CA THR A 228 -7.48 -4.03 -2.94
C THR A 228 -8.23 -5.29 -3.33
N GLN A 229 -7.67 -6.08 -4.24
CA GLN A 229 -8.30 -7.34 -4.69
C GLN A 229 -8.52 -8.27 -3.50
N SER A 230 -9.76 -8.77 -3.38
CA SER A 230 -10.18 -9.64 -2.26
C SER A 230 -9.66 -11.09 -2.43
N ASN A 231 -9.52 -11.87 -1.32
CA ASN A 231 -9.59 -11.42 0.06
C ASN A 231 -8.44 -10.48 0.38
N SER A 232 -8.71 -9.48 1.20
CA SER A 232 -7.68 -8.53 1.59
C SER A 232 -7.74 -8.14 3.06
N VAL A 233 -6.57 -7.90 3.65
CA VAL A 233 -6.38 -7.31 4.97
C VAL A 233 -5.26 -6.29 4.91
N CYS A 234 -5.30 -5.29 5.79
CA CYS A 234 -4.32 -4.21 5.78
C CYS A 234 -3.92 -3.83 7.21
N PHE A 235 -2.64 -4.01 7.52
CA PHE A 235 -2.00 -3.55 8.76
C PHE A 235 -1.53 -2.12 8.57
N VAL A 236 -1.84 -1.25 9.52
CA VAL A 236 -1.51 0.19 9.47
C VAL A 236 -0.91 0.62 10.79
N LYS A 237 0.12 1.47 10.73
CA LYS A 237 0.70 2.13 11.90
C LYS A 237 1.11 3.56 11.55
N ASP A 238 0.77 4.50 12.42
CA ASP A 238 1.21 5.89 12.35
C ASP A 238 1.00 6.52 10.95
N GLY A 239 -0.18 6.32 10.38
CA GLY A 239 -0.57 6.97 9.13
C GLY A 239 -0.12 6.27 7.85
N GLN A 240 0.34 5.03 7.93
CA GLN A 240 0.79 4.28 6.76
C GLN A 240 0.44 2.80 6.82
N ALA A 241 0.06 2.22 5.70
CA ALA A 241 -0.03 0.79 5.56
C ALA A 241 1.37 0.18 5.68
N ILE A 242 1.51 -0.84 6.52
CA ILE A 242 2.79 -1.54 6.77
C ILE A 242 2.78 -2.98 6.26
N GLY A 243 1.61 -3.51 5.94
CA GLY A 243 1.47 -4.82 5.33
C GLY A 243 0.08 -4.99 4.73
N ILE A 244 0.01 -5.24 3.42
CA ILE A 244 -1.23 -5.46 2.69
C ILE A 244 -1.20 -6.87 2.09
N GLY A 245 -2.21 -7.67 2.39
CA GLY A 245 -2.47 -8.94 1.75
C GLY A 245 -3.61 -8.78 0.76
N ALA A 246 -3.40 -9.20 -0.49
CA ALA A 246 -4.34 -9.05 -1.58
C ALA A 246 -4.56 -10.35 -2.34
N GLY A 247 -5.75 -10.56 -2.89
CA GLY A 247 -6.05 -11.64 -3.82
C GLY A 247 -5.97 -13.05 -3.23
N GLN A 248 -6.13 -13.20 -1.93
CA GLN A 248 -6.00 -14.50 -1.28
C GLN A 248 -7.37 -15.21 -1.17
N GLN A 249 -7.37 -16.53 -1.36
CA GLN A 249 -8.60 -17.35 -1.27
C GLN A 249 -8.97 -17.70 0.18
N SER A 250 -7.98 -17.76 1.08
CA SER A 250 -8.16 -18.02 2.49
C SER A 250 -7.92 -16.79 3.33
N ARG A 251 -8.84 -16.48 4.26
CA ARG A 251 -8.68 -15.33 5.17
C ARG A 251 -7.42 -15.45 6.03
N ILE A 252 -7.17 -16.62 6.59
CA ILE A 252 -5.97 -16.80 7.44
C ILE A 252 -4.67 -16.70 6.63
N HIS A 253 -4.63 -17.18 5.40
CA HIS A 253 -3.46 -17.01 4.53
C HIS A 253 -3.24 -15.53 4.21
N CYS A 254 -4.31 -14.78 4.00
CA CYS A 254 -4.25 -13.35 3.77
C CYS A 254 -3.66 -12.61 4.99
N THR A 255 -4.15 -12.93 6.18
CA THR A 255 -3.67 -12.33 7.43
C THR A 255 -2.19 -12.67 7.69
N ARG A 256 -1.77 -13.90 7.40
CA ARG A 256 -0.36 -14.31 7.51
C ARG A 256 0.53 -13.57 6.53
N LEU A 257 0.10 -13.44 5.28
CA LEU A 257 0.85 -12.71 4.25
C LEU A 257 1.02 -11.23 4.62
N ALA A 258 -0.06 -10.56 4.94
CA ALA A 258 -0.03 -9.16 5.33
C ALA A 258 0.77 -8.94 6.64
N GLY A 259 0.58 -9.82 7.61
CA GLY A 259 1.34 -9.80 8.87
C GLY A 259 2.83 -10.00 8.67
N GLY A 260 3.21 -10.92 7.77
CA GLY A 260 4.62 -11.12 7.40
C GLY A 260 5.26 -9.87 6.79
N LYS A 261 4.52 -9.14 5.94
CA LYS A 261 4.97 -7.86 5.39
C LYS A 261 5.12 -6.79 6.48
N ALA A 262 4.16 -6.70 7.40
CA ALA A 262 4.24 -5.79 8.55
C ALA A 262 5.44 -6.11 9.44
N ASP A 263 5.70 -7.39 9.70
CA ASP A 263 6.86 -7.85 10.44
C ASP A 263 8.16 -7.41 9.76
N ASN A 264 8.27 -7.58 8.46
CA ASN A 264 9.46 -7.16 7.69
C ASN A 264 9.68 -5.65 7.76
N TRP A 265 8.62 -4.85 7.70
CA TRP A 265 8.72 -3.40 7.88
C TRP A 265 9.33 -3.04 9.23
N TRP A 266 8.91 -3.72 10.30
CA TRP A 266 9.44 -3.47 11.64
C TRP A 266 10.86 -4.01 11.83
N LEU A 267 11.15 -5.23 11.30
CA LEU A 267 12.48 -5.84 11.36
C LEU A 267 13.54 -4.99 10.64
N ARG A 268 13.18 -4.31 9.55
CA ARG A 268 14.09 -3.39 8.86
C ARG A 268 14.59 -2.25 9.74
N GLN A 269 13.86 -1.90 10.78
CA GLN A 269 14.20 -0.84 11.72
C GLN A 269 15.10 -1.33 12.86
N SER A 270 15.36 -2.63 12.96
CA SER A 270 16.25 -3.18 13.97
C SER A 270 17.71 -2.77 13.74
N PRO A 271 18.50 -2.55 14.80
CA PRO A 271 19.93 -2.26 14.64
C PRO A 271 20.68 -3.30 13.83
N GLN A 272 20.31 -4.57 13.94
CA GLN A 272 20.95 -5.67 13.23
C GLN A 272 20.78 -5.54 11.70
N VAL A 273 19.63 -5.10 11.21
CA VAL A 273 19.38 -4.86 9.79
C VAL A 273 19.94 -3.50 9.36
N MET A 274 19.73 -2.47 10.15
CA MET A 274 20.20 -1.11 9.80
C MET A 274 21.72 -1.01 9.71
N ASN A 275 22.43 -1.83 10.46
CA ASN A 275 23.90 -1.84 10.52
C ASN A 275 24.54 -2.89 9.60
N LEU A 276 23.80 -3.51 8.69
CA LEU A 276 24.36 -4.46 7.72
C LEU A 276 25.51 -3.81 6.92
N PRO A 277 26.69 -4.46 6.88
CA PRO A 277 27.89 -3.87 6.30
C PRO A 277 27.95 -4.07 4.78
N PHE A 278 27.05 -3.42 4.04
CA PHE A 278 27.01 -3.51 2.59
C PHE A 278 28.30 -3.02 1.94
N VAL A 279 28.67 -3.64 0.82
CA VAL A 279 29.78 -3.13 -0.02
C VAL A 279 29.47 -1.75 -0.56
N ASP A 280 30.50 -0.94 -0.79
CA ASP A 280 30.33 0.39 -1.34
C ASP A 280 29.75 0.32 -2.76
N GLY A 281 28.82 1.25 -3.06
CA GLY A 281 28.23 1.35 -4.39
C GLY A 281 27.15 0.31 -4.71
N ILE A 282 26.73 -0.49 -3.74
CA ILE A 282 25.59 -1.41 -3.95
C ILE A 282 24.34 -0.61 -4.38
N ARG A 283 23.64 -1.09 -5.40
CA ARG A 283 22.42 -0.44 -5.89
C ARG A 283 21.28 -0.64 -4.91
N ARG A 284 20.34 0.31 -4.88
CA ARG A 284 19.18 0.26 -3.97
C ARG A 284 18.37 -1.02 -4.10
N ALA A 285 18.06 -1.43 -5.32
CA ALA A 285 17.29 -2.64 -5.56
C ALA A 285 18.02 -3.90 -5.05
N ASP A 286 19.32 -4.00 -5.25
CA ASP A 286 20.13 -5.12 -4.76
C ASP A 286 20.20 -5.12 -3.23
N ARG A 287 20.30 -3.94 -2.62
CA ARG A 287 20.26 -3.77 -1.16
C ARG A 287 18.92 -4.18 -0.58
N ASP A 288 17.80 -3.71 -1.15
CA ASP A 288 16.46 -4.09 -0.72
C ASP A 288 16.25 -5.60 -0.82
N ASN A 289 16.68 -6.23 -1.92
CA ASN A 289 16.60 -7.67 -2.10
C ASN A 289 17.43 -8.43 -1.06
N ALA A 290 18.64 -7.98 -0.80
CA ALA A 290 19.52 -8.60 0.20
C ALA A 290 18.94 -8.50 1.61
N ILE A 291 18.34 -7.37 1.96
CA ILE A 291 17.64 -7.18 3.26
C ILE A 291 16.47 -8.14 3.38
N ASP A 292 15.64 -8.24 2.34
CA ASP A 292 14.47 -9.13 2.33
C ASP A 292 14.88 -10.59 2.55
N LEU A 293 15.88 -11.07 1.82
CA LEU A 293 16.42 -12.42 2.00
C LEU A 293 17.04 -12.62 3.39
N TYR A 294 17.84 -11.64 3.86
CA TYR A 294 18.49 -11.71 5.17
C TYR A 294 17.51 -11.84 6.33
N MET A 295 16.37 -11.14 6.26
CA MET A 295 15.32 -11.21 7.27
C MET A 295 14.46 -12.47 7.18
N GLY A 296 14.43 -13.11 6.01
CA GLY A 296 13.59 -14.27 5.71
C GLY A 296 14.21 -15.61 6.07
N ASP A 297 13.53 -16.68 5.70
CA ASP A 297 14.00 -18.05 5.90
C ASP A 297 15.09 -18.44 4.88
N ASP A 298 15.16 -17.74 3.74
CA ASP A 298 16.13 -17.97 2.68
C ASP A 298 17.44 -17.17 2.88
N TYR A 299 17.78 -16.84 4.12
CA TYR A 299 18.93 -15.99 4.45
C TYR A 299 20.29 -16.58 3.96
N MET A 300 20.38 -17.88 3.76
CA MET A 300 21.59 -18.50 3.21
C MET A 300 21.87 -18.08 1.76
N ASP A 301 20.86 -17.60 1.02
CA ASP A 301 21.07 -17.08 -0.33
C ASP A 301 21.99 -15.84 -0.35
N VAL A 302 22.08 -15.13 0.77
CA VAL A 302 22.98 -13.98 0.93
C VAL A 302 24.12 -14.20 1.93
N LEU A 303 24.07 -15.25 2.74
CA LEU A 303 25.08 -15.55 3.77
C LEU A 303 25.99 -16.74 3.43
N ALA A 304 25.70 -17.51 2.38
CA ALA A 304 26.59 -18.58 1.92
C ALA A 304 27.96 -18.02 1.56
N ASP A 305 29.03 -18.84 1.72
CA ASP A 305 30.43 -18.38 1.55
C ASP A 305 30.75 -17.90 0.13
N ASP A 306 30.02 -18.35 -0.87
CA ASP A 306 30.14 -17.93 -2.27
C ASP A 306 29.26 -16.70 -2.60
N ALA A 307 28.31 -16.31 -1.71
CA ALA A 307 27.39 -15.22 -1.95
C ALA A 307 27.75 -13.94 -1.19
N TRP A 308 27.99 -14.04 0.13
CA TRP A 308 28.14 -12.87 0.98
C TRP A 308 29.24 -11.88 0.57
N PRO A 309 30.42 -12.31 0.01
CA PRO A 309 31.48 -11.35 -0.32
C PRO A 309 31.13 -10.34 -1.41
N THR A 310 30.13 -10.63 -2.24
CA THR A 310 29.65 -9.70 -3.27
C THR A 310 28.65 -8.68 -2.76
N ILE A 311 28.11 -8.90 -1.57
CA ILE A 311 27.03 -8.11 -0.98
C ILE A 311 27.52 -7.32 0.24
N PHE A 312 28.34 -7.94 1.08
CA PHE A 312 28.80 -7.39 2.36
C PHE A 312 30.32 -7.28 2.43
N LYS A 313 30.81 -6.30 3.20
CA LYS A 313 32.25 -6.13 3.50
C LYS A 313 32.77 -7.20 4.46
N GLU A 314 31.91 -7.67 5.34
CA GLU A 314 32.15 -8.77 6.27
C GLU A 314 30.88 -9.60 6.40
N LYS A 315 31.00 -10.87 6.73
CA LYS A 315 29.86 -11.78 6.83
C LYS A 315 28.99 -11.42 8.04
N PRO A 316 27.71 -10.99 7.83
CA PRO A 316 26.80 -10.74 8.93
C PRO A 316 26.45 -12.03 9.69
N GLU A 317 26.12 -11.88 10.96
CA GLU A 317 25.54 -12.97 11.72
C GLU A 317 24.10 -13.23 11.27
N VAL A 318 23.64 -14.47 11.43
CA VAL A 318 22.24 -14.83 11.16
C VAL A 318 21.31 -14.05 12.07
N PHE A 319 20.26 -13.50 11.49
CA PHE A 319 19.17 -12.88 12.27
C PHE A 319 18.27 -14.01 12.78
N THR A 320 18.53 -14.49 13.99
CA THR A 320 17.87 -15.66 14.54
C THR A 320 16.38 -15.44 14.77
N ARG A 321 15.60 -16.51 14.78
CA ARG A 321 14.17 -16.48 15.08
C ARG A 321 13.88 -15.81 16.44
N GLU A 322 14.71 -16.11 17.44
CA GLU A 322 14.60 -15.55 18.79
C GLU A 322 14.86 -14.04 18.79
N ALA A 323 15.90 -13.60 18.11
CA ALA A 323 16.24 -12.17 17.99
C ALA A 323 15.15 -11.40 17.22
N LYS A 324 14.61 -11.98 16.15
CA LYS A 324 13.46 -11.40 15.42
C LYS A 324 12.25 -11.26 16.34
N ARG A 325 11.91 -12.30 17.11
CA ARG A 325 10.76 -12.27 18.03
C ARG A 325 10.94 -11.19 19.11
N GLU A 326 12.12 -11.07 19.68
CA GLU A 326 12.42 -10.04 20.66
C GLU A 326 12.21 -8.63 20.10
N TRP A 327 12.60 -8.38 18.85
CA TRP A 327 12.36 -7.08 18.19
C TRP A 327 10.89 -6.87 17.86
N LEU A 328 10.22 -7.89 17.33
CA LEU A 328 8.79 -7.84 16.99
C LEU A 328 7.89 -7.59 18.20
N ASP A 329 8.25 -8.09 19.37
CA ASP A 329 7.51 -7.85 20.62
C ASP A 329 7.47 -6.37 21.05
N LYS A 330 8.33 -5.53 20.47
CA LYS A 330 8.33 -4.08 20.69
C LYS A 330 7.35 -3.33 19.79
N LEU A 331 6.83 -3.97 18.77
CA LEU A 331 5.82 -3.38 17.88
C LEU A 331 4.46 -3.40 18.57
N THR A 332 3.83 -2.23 18.70
CA THR A 332 2.55 -2.05 19.40
C THR A 332 1.64 -1.09 18.63
N ASP A 333 0.37 -1.03 19.05
CA ASP A 333 -0.63 -0.07 18.57
C ASP A 333 -0.87 -0.12 17.05
N VAL A 334 -0.70 -1.29 16.46
CA VAL A 334 -0.98 -1.54 15.05
C VAL A 334 -2.49 -1.68 14.86
N ALA A 335 -3.02 -1.07 13.80
CA ALA A 335 -4.40 -1.21 13.36
C ALA A 335 -4.49 -2.27 12.25
N LEU A 336 -5.55 -3.05 12.26
CA LEU A 336 -5.84 -4.08 11.25
C LEU A 336 -7.26 -3.93 10.75
N GLY A 337 -7.43 -3.78 9.43
CA GLY A 337 -8.71 -3.87 8.75
C GLY A 337 -8.83 -5.15 7.94
N SER A 338 -10.05 -5.66 7.81
CA SER A 338 -10.39 -6.79 6.96
C SER A 338 -11.59 -6.45 6.08
N ASP A 339 -11.54 -6.82 4.80
CA ASP A 339 -12.63 -6.56 3.85
C ASP A 339 -13.85 -7.47 4.04
N ALA A 340 -13.72 -8.53 4.83
CA ALA A 340 -14.82 -9.40 5.25
C ALA A 340 -14.57 -9.94 6.68
N PHE A 341 -15.54 -10.68 7.24
CA PHE A 341 -15.43 -11.17 8.60
C PHE A 341 -14.24 -12.13 8.79
N PHE A 342 -13.66 -12.12 9.98
CA PHE A 342 -12.74 -13.16 10.42
C PHE A 342 -13.52 -14.42 10.84
N PRO A 343 -13.26 -15.58 10.21
CA PRO A 343 -14.03 -16.79 10.52
C PRO A 343 -13.72 -17.38 11.89
N PHE A 344 -12.48 -17.22 12.39
CA PHE A 344 -12.00 -17.78 13.65
C PHE A 344 -10.99 -16.87 14.33
N GLY A 345 -10.77 -17.11 15.62
CA GLY A 345 -9.80 -16.37 16.44
C GLY A 345 -8.34 -16.57 16.06
N ASP A 346 -8.00 -17.54 15.21
CA ASP A 346 -6.63 -17.74 14.71
C ASP A 346 -6.10 -16.52 13.94
N ASN A 347 -6.97 -15.80 13.25
CA ASN A 347 -6.62 -14.53 12.61
C ASN A 347 -6.19 -13.48 13.65
N ILE A 348 -6.86 -13.44 14.79
CA ILE A 348 -6.56 -12.53 15.89
C ILE A 348 -5.24 -12.92 16.56
N GLU A 349 -5.04 -14.23 16.79
CA GLU A 349 -3.75 -14.75 17.31
C GLU A 349 -2.59 -14.35 16.40
N ARG A 350 -2.78 -14.47 15.08
CA ARG A 350 -1.76 -14.03 14.11
C ARG A 350 -1.52 -12.53 14.18
N ALA A 351 -2.59 -11.74 14.24
CA ALA A 351 -2.52 -10.27 14.32
C ALA A 351 -1.79 -9.81 15.59
N HIS A 352 -2.02 -10.47 16.71
CA HIS A 352 -1.34 -10.17 17.97
C HIS A 352 0.18 -10.25 17.84
N LYS A 353 0.70 -11.23 17.10
CA LYS A 353 2.16 -11.41 16.88
C LYS A 353 2.81 -10.26 16.11
N SER A 354 2.02 -9.45 15.43
CA SER A 354 2.46 -8.26 14.69
C SER A 354 2.04 -6.95 15.37
N GLY A 355 1.77 -6.96 16.66
CA GLY A 355 1.52 -5.77 17.48
C GLY A 355 0.13 -5.15 17.33
N VAL A 356 -0.84 -5.86 16.76
CA VAL A 356 -2.20 -5.33 16.56
C VAL A 356 -2.90 -5.07 17.89
N LYS A 357 -3.46 -3.88 18.03
CA LYS A 357 -4.29 -3.43 19.13
C LYS A 357 -5.72 -3.09 18.69
N TYR A 358 -5.87 -2.59 17.48
CA TYR A 358 -7.13 -2.06 16.95
C TYR A 358 -7.54 -2.82 15.71
N ILE A 359 -8.81 -3.22 15.63
CA ILE A 359 -9.33 -4.04 14.52
C ILE A 359 -10.66 -3.47 14.03
N ALA A 360 -10.84 -3.44 12.71
CA ALA A 360 -12.12 -3.21 12.06
C ALA A 360 -12.42 -4.36 11.09
N GLN A 361 -13.60 -4.93 11.20
CA GLN A 361 -14.10 -6.00 10.33
C GLN A 361 -15.63 -6.03 10.36
N PRO A 362 -16.30 -6.59 9.34
CA PRO A 362 -17.77 -6.54 9.28
C PRO A 362 -18.51 -7.26 10.43
N GLY A 363 -17.96 -8.34 10.95
CA GLY A 363 -18.72 -9.29 11.76
C GLY A 363 -19.64 -10.18 10.91
N GLY A 364 -20.41 -11.06 11.52
CA GLY A 364 -21.36 -11.94 10.84
C GLY A 364 -20.88 -13.37 10.67
N SER A 365 -19.75 -13.75 11.24
CA SER A 365 -19.34 -15.15 11.35
C SER A 365 -20.15 -15.88 12.42
N VAL A 366 -20.45 -17.16 12.20
CA VAL A 366 -21.02 -18.02 13.24
C VAL A 366 -20.12 -18.17 14.47
N ARG A 367 -18.84 -17.79 14.35
CA ARG A 367 -17.84 -17.83 15.42
C ARG A 367 -17.40 -16.43 15.87
N ASP A 368 -18.25 -15.41 15.72
CA ASP A 368 -17.95 -14.05 16.21
C ASP A 368 -17.64 -14.04 17.72
N ASP A 369 -18.29 -14.92 18.50
CA ASP A 369 -18.01 -15.11 19.92
C ASP A 369 -16.54 -15.47 20.19
N ASN A 370 -16.00 -16.41 19.43
CA ASN A 370 -14.59 -16.82 19.52
C ASN A 370 -13.64 -15.71 19.09
N VAL A 371 -13.97 -14.99 18.04
CA VAL A 371 -13.17 -13.85 17.54
C VAL A 371 -13.11 -12.74 18.60
N ILE A 372 -14.25 -12.36 19.17
CA ILE A 372 -14.35 -11.35 20.23
C ILE A 372 -13.58 -11.80 21.49
N ALA A 373 -13.76 -13.04 21.92
CA ALA A 373 -13.05 -13.57 23.09
C ALA A 373 -11.53 -13.55 22.92
N THR A 374 -11.04 -13.84 21.72
CA THR A 374 -9.60 -13.77 21.43
C THR A 374 -9.09 -12.32 21.47
N CYS A 375 -9.86 -11.36 20.98
CA CYS A 375 -9.53 -9.94 21.12
C CYS A 375 -9.47 -9.51 22.60
N ASN A 376 -10.45 -9.94 23.40
CA ASN A 376 -10.49 -9.61 24.83
C ASN A 376 -9.31 -10.21 25.61
N LYS A 377 -8.85 -11.39 25.22
CA LYS A 377 -7.66 -12.05 25.77
C LYS A 377 -6.42 -11.15 25.68
N TYR A 378 -6.31 -10.36 24.63
CA TYR A 378 -5.17 -9.47 24.35
C TYR A 378 -5.48 -8.00 24.58
N ASP A 379 -6.59 -7.68 25.22
CA ASP A 379 -7.03 -6.30 25.47
C ASP A 379 -7.12 -5.45 24.20
N MET A 380 -7.50 -6.07 23.08
CA MET A 380 -7.71 -5.39 21.80
C MET A 380 -9.05 -4.67 21.76
N VAL A 381 -9.14 -3.67 20.88
CA VAL A 381 -10.37 -2.92 20.57
C VAL A 381 -10.81 -3.33 19.17
N MET A 382 -12.00 -3.90 19.04
CA MET A 382 -12.54 -4.31 17.75
C MET A 382 -13.89 -3.65 17.48
N SER A 383 -14.01 -3.07 16.28
CA SER A 383 -15.24 -2.54 15.74
C SER A 383 -15.83 -3.50 14.70
N PHE A 384 -17.15 -3.75 14.77
CA PHE A 384 -17.91 -4.38 13.70
C PHE A 384 -18.49 -3.30 12.79
N THR A 385 -18.00 -3.26 11.55
CA THR A 385 -18.43 -2.25 10.56
C THR A 385 -19.77 -2.59 9.91
N GLY A 386 -20.20 -3.84 9.98
CA GLY A 386 -21.48 -4.31 9.45
C GLY A 386 -21.56 -4.42 7.93
N ILE A 387 -20.49 -4.10 7.21
CA ILE A 387 -20.49 -4.13 5.74
C ILE A 387 -19.18 -4.70 5.18
N ARG A 388 -19.32 -5.59 4.20
CA ARG A 388 -18.23 -6.18 3.44
C ARG A 388 -17.73 -5.23 2.35
N LEU A 389 -16.42 -5.19 2.14
CA LEU A 389 -15.75 -4.32 1.15
C LEU A 389 -15.05 -5.11 0.03
N PHE A 390 -15.65 -6.17 -0.48
CA PHE A 390 -15.05 -6.93 -1.57
C PHE A 390 -14.82 -6.05 -2.81
N HIS A 391 -13.66 -6.25 -3.41
CA HIS A 391 -13.22 -5.60 -4.63
C HIS A 391 -12.71 -6.66 -5.61
N HIS A 392 -13.32 -6.73 -6.77
CA HIS A 392 -12.98 -7.71 -7.82
C HIS A 392 -12.84 -7.07 -9.20
#